data_431e5d9062bd7256eb814ff98e940e49
#
_entry.id   431e5d9062bd7256eb814ff98e940e49
#
_cell.length_a   1.000
_cell.length_b   1.000
_cell.length_c   1.000
_cell.angle_alpha   90.00
_cell.angle_beta   90.00
_cell.angle_gamma   90.00
#
_symmetry.space_group_name_H-M   'P 1'
#
loop_
_entity.id
_entity.type
_entity.pdbx_description
1 polymer ?
#
loop_
_entity_poly.entity_id
_entity_poly.type
_entity_poly.pdbx_seq_one_letter_code
_entity_poly.pdbx_strand_id
1 'polypeptide(L)' 'MPSNTEEYLSRCVIDTLARKFYLYSSEGGERVVECETVEQFMNVLEVVRTQVSEDCLAYSSPF' A
#
# COMPACT_ATOMS: atom_id res chain seq x y z
N MET A 1 -7.25 25.41 -3.74
CA MET A 1 -7.15 24.78 -3.53
C MET A 1 -6.98 23.96 -3.43
N PRO A 2 -6.97 23.85 -3.12
CA PRO A 2 -6.81 23.02 -2.88
C PRO A 2 -6.80 22.25 -2.61
N SER A 3 -6.99 22.04 -2.55
CA SER A 3 -6.88 21.32 -2.24
C SER A 3 -6.94 20.54 -1.98
N ASN A 4 -7.25 20.20 -2.04
CA ASN A 4 -7.19 19.36 -1.61
C ASN A 4 -6.71 18.46 -1.56
N THR A 5 -6.70 18.41 -2.61
CA THR A 5 -5.78 17.64 -2.09
C THR A 5 -5.85 16.86 -0.84
N GLU A 6 -6.92 16.55 -0.41
CA GLU A 6 -7.11 15.89 0.84
C GLU A 6 -7.08 14.38 0.73
N GLU A 7 -6.93 13.87 -0.47
CA GLU A 7 -6.86 12.42 -0.64
C GLU A 7 -5.57 11.88 -0.04
N TYR A 8 -5.69 10.90 0.81
CA TYR A 8 -4.54 10.26 1.41
C TYR A 8 -4.79 8.77 1.50
N LEU A 9 -3.72 8.04 1.77
CA LEU A 9 -3.80 6.59 1.85
C LEU A 9 -4.43 6.19 3.18
N SER A 10 -5.62 5.63 3.11
CA SER A 10 -6.33 5.24 4.33
C SER A 10 -6.03 3.80 4.71
N ARG A 11 -5.60 2.97 3.76
CA ARG A 11 -5.32 1.58 4.04
C ARG A 11 -4.40 1.02 2.98
N CYS A 12 -3.51 0.14 3.40
CA CYS A 12 -2.63 -0.56 2.47
C CYS A 12 -2.62 -2.03 2.87
N VAL A 13 -3.05 -2.90 1.96
CA VAL A 13 -3.02 -4.34 2.18
C VAL A 13 -1.82 -4.91 1.43
N ILE A 14 -0.99 -5.65 2.14
CA ILE A 14 0.24 -6.19 1.59
C ILE A 14 0.08 -7.69 1.42
N ASP A 15 0.08 -8.14 0.16
CA ASP A 15 -0.04 -9.55 -0.17
C ASP A 15 1.35 -10.10 -0.40
N THR A 16 1.89 -10.77 0.61
CA THR A 16 3.27 -11.26 0.54
C THR A 16 3.42 -12.44 -0.41
N LEU A 17 2.35 -13.20 -0.61
CA LEU A 17 2.43 -14.35 -1.50
C LEU A 17 2.41 -13.94 -2.97
N ALA A 18 1.56 -12.99 -3.30
CA ALA A 18 1.42 -12.54 -4.68
C ALA A 18 2.34 -11.37 -4.99
N ARG A 19 3.04 -10.85 -4.00
CA ARG A 19 3.92 -9.70 -4.14
C ARG A 19 3.16 -8.51 -4.70
N LYS A 20 2.01 -8.21 -4.09
CA LYS A 20 1.16 -7.11 -4.50
C LYS A 20 0.84 -6.22 -3.32
N PHE A 21 0.56 -4.96 -3.64
CA PHE A 21 0.13 -3.99 -2.65
C PHE A 21 -1.21 -3.42 -3.11
N TYR A 22 -2.19 -3.46 -2.23
CA TYR A 22 -3.50 -2.89 -2.51
C TYR A 22 -3.61 -1.60 -1.72
N LEU A 23 -3.71 -0.49 -2.44
CA LEU A 23 -3.73 0.83 -1.83
C LEU A 23 -5.13 1.40 -1.91
N TYR A 24 -5.67 1.78 -0.78
CA TYR A 24 -7.01 2.35 -0.71
C TYR A 24 -6.90 3.78 -0.18
N SER A 25 -7.53 4.70 -0.88
CA SER A 25 -7.47 6.11 -0.51
C SER A 25 -8.71 6.51 0.27
N SER A 26 -8.61 7.66 0.92
CA SER A 26 -9.73 8.21 1.70
C SER A 26 -10.90 8.60 0.80
N GLU A 27 -10.62 8.79 -0.49
CA GLU A 27 -11.66 9.15 -1.45
C GLU A 27 -12.36 7.94 -2.04
N GLY A 28 -11.99 6.75 -1.61
CA GLY A 28 -12.58 5.53 -2.15
C GLY A 28 -11.87 4.97 -3.34
N GLY A 29 -10.72 5.54 -3.70
CA GLY A 29 -9.93 5.01 -4.80
C GLY A 29 -9.19 3.75 -4.41
N GLU A 30 -8.84 2.96 -5.41
CA GLU A 30 -8.11 1.72 -5.19
C GLU A 30 -7.05 1.58 -6.26
N ARG A 31 -5.86 1.15 -5.85
CA ARG A 31 -4.77 0.94 -6.78
C ARG A 31 -4.01 -0.30 -6.37
N VAL A 32 -3.60 -1.09 -7.37
CA VAL A 32 -2.84 -2.30 -7.13
C VAL A 32 -1.45 -2.12 -7.71
N VAL A 33 -0.44 -2.39 -6.89
CA VAL A 33 0.95 -2.36 -7.32
C VAL A 33 1.45 -3.79 -7.33
N GLU A 34 1.91 -4.26 -8.49
CA GLU A 34 2.42 -5.61 -8.64
C GLU A 34 3.93 -5.56 -8.78
N CYS A 35 4.61 -6.43 -8.05
CA CYS A 35 6.06 -6.49 -8.08
C CYS A 35 6.47 -7.83 -8.72
N GLU A 36 7.44 -7.76 -9.64
CA GLU A 36 7.84 -8.94 -10.37
C GLU A 36 8.88 -9.76 -9.63
N THR A 37 9.65 -9.12 -8.76
CA THR A 37 10.69 -9.80 -8.02
C THR A 37 10.55 -9.51 -6.54
N VAL A 38 11.18 -10.38 -5.74
CA VAL A 38 11.19 -10.17 -4.29
C VAL A 38 11.92 -8.89 -3.96
N GLU A 39 13.01 -8.60 -4.67
CA GLU A 39 13.76 -7.40 -4.40
C GLU A 39 12.92 -6.16 -4.64
N GLN A 40 12.16 -6.15 -5.73
CA GLN A 40 11.28 -5.05 -6.02
C GLN A 40 10.21 -4.93 -4.95
N PHE A 41 9.67 -6.06 -4.52
CA PHE A 41 8.65 -6.08 -3.48
C PHE A 41 9.20 -5.47 -2.18
N MET A 42 10.41 -5.84 -1.80
CA MET A 42 11.00 -5.34 -0.58
C MET A 42 11.26 -3.84 -0.66
N ASN A 43 11.67 -3.36 -1.83
CA ASN A 43 11.89 -1.93 -2.00
C ASN A 43 10.60 -1.14 -1.85
N VAL A 44 9.53 -1.63 -2.47
CA VAL A 44 8.24 -0.96 -2.35
C VAL A 44 7.72 -1.04 -0.93
N LEU A 45 7.91 -2.19 -0.28
CA LEU A 45 7.47 -2.36 1.09
C LEU A 45 8.14 -1.34 2.01
N GLU A 46 9.43 -1.12 1.82
CA GLU A 46 10.15 -0.18 2.65
C GLU A 46 9.60 1.23 2.46
N VAL A 47 9.33 1.60 1.22
CA VAL A 47 8.76 2.91 0.94
C VAL A 47 7.39 3.04 1.58
N VAL A 48 6.56 2.02 1.46
CA VAL A 48 5.22 2.05 2.02
C VAL A 48 5.27 2.18 3.54
N ARG A 49 6.15 1.43 4.17
CA ARG A 49 6.27 1.48 5.63
C ARG A 49 6.76 2.83 6.12
N THR A 50 7.50 3.54 5.27
CA THR A 50 7.99 4.86 5.62
C THR A 50 6.92 5.94 5.42
N GLN A 51 6.10 5.78 4.38
CA GLN A 51 5.13 6.79 3.98
C GLN A 51 3.76 6.59 4.62
N VAL A 52 3.45 5.39 5.03
CA VAL A 52 2.12 5.04 5.52
C VAL A 52 2.22 4.66 7.00
N SER A 53 1.25 5.13 7.78
CA SER A 53 1.19 4.79 9.19
C SER A 53 0.98 3.29 9.36
N GLU A 54 1.59 2.73 10.40
CA GLU A 54 1.44 1.30 10.67
C GLU A 54 -0.02 0.92 10.91
N ASP A 55 -0.81 1.85 11.39
CA ASP A 55 -2.22 1.59 11.62
C ASP A 55 -2.97 1.31 10.32
N CYS A 56 -2.42 1.81 9.21
CA CYS A 56 -3.05 1.64 7.92
C CYS A 56 -2.53 0.43 7.17
N LEU A 57 -1.53 -0.24 7.70
CA LEU A 57 -0.93 -1.40 7.03
C LEU A 57 -1.61 -2.68 7.49
N ALA A 58 -1.86 -3.55 6.54
CA ALA A 58 -2.43 -4.86 6.81
C ALA A 58 -1.74 -5.88 5.94
N TYR A 59 -1.42 -7.02 6.50
CA TYR A 59 -0.78 -8.09 5.76
C TYR A 59 -1.80 -9.14 5.42
N SER A 60 -1.90 -9.45 4.14
CA SER A 60 -2.82 -10.48 3.66
C SER A 60 -2.10 -11.81 3.62
N SER A 61 -1.73 -12.28 4.78
CA SER A 61 -1.01 -13.53 4.89
C SER A 61 -1.99 -14.65 5.23
N PRO A 62 -1.80 -15.83 4.65
CA PRO A 62 -2.73 -16.92 4.88
C PRO A 62 -2.57 -17.58 6.25
N PHE A 63 -1.62 -17.12 7.05
CA PHE A 63 -1.52 -17.66 8.40
C PHE A 63 -1.21 -16.64 9.43
#